data_17063976e64c03488dd9e6abde62d2a4
#
_entry.id   17063976e64c03488dd9e6abde62d2a4
#
_cell.length_a   1.000
_cell.length_b   1.000
_cell.length_c   1.000
_cell.angle_alpha   90.00
_cell.angle_beta   90.00
_cell.angle_gamma   90.00
#
_symmetry.space_group_name_H-M   'P 1'
#
loop_
_entity.id
_entity.type
_entity.pdbx_description
1 polymer ?
#
loop_
_entity_poly.entity_id
_entity_poly.type
_entity_poly.pdbx_seq_one_letter_code
_entity_poly.pdbx_strand_id
1 'polypeptide(L)'
;VAHTAPVTPDLTFSDSIVVAASPEEVYDLVSDVTRTGEWSPVCRACWWDDGDGPRVGARFTGRNETPDRTWETRSQVVAADRGRQFAWVVGESLVRWAFRMEPAEGGTRLTESWEFLPAGLARFAERYGDDAERQVADRTRAAHEGIPATLAAIARIAGSGPGHPGQSDVP
;
A
#
# COMPACT_ATOMS: atom_id res chain seq x y z
N VAL A 1 5.28 -40.72 14.64
CA VAL A 1 5.14 -39.31 15.00
C VAL A 1 5.53 -38.51 13.78
N ALA A 2 4.51 -38.01 13.06
CA ALA A 2 4.74 -37.18 11.88
C ALA A 2 5.31 -35.84 12.32
N HIS A 3 6.54 -35.56 11.93
CA HIS A 3 7.12 -34.22 12.03
C HIS A 3 6.48 -33.35 10.94
N THR A 4 5.51 -32.54 11.33
CA THR A 4 5.03 -31.46 10.48
C THR A 4 6.17 -30.43 10.39
N ALA A 5 6.73 -30.26 9.20
CA ALA A 5 7.72 -29.20 8.96
C ALA A 5 7.09 -27.84 9.33
N PRO A 6 7.84 -26.93 9.96
CA PRO A 6 7.31 -25.60 10.25
C PRO A 6 6.92 -24.91 8.94
N VAL A 7 5.66 -24.52 8.84
CA VAL A 7 5.18 -23.69 7.73
C VAL A 7 5.86 -22.34 7.88
N THR A 8 6.82 -22.05 7.00
CA THR A 8 7.41 -20.70 6.93
C THR A 8 6.29 -19.74 6.54
N PRO A 9 6.00 -18.70 7.33
CA PRO A 9 4.97 -17.74 6.97
C PRO A 9 5.32 -17.08 5.63
N ASP A 10 4.34 -16.93 4.76
CA ASP A 10 4.50 -16.15 3.54
C ASP A 10 4.63 -14.68 3.94
N LEU A 11 5.83 -14.13 3.74
CA LEU A 11 6.20 -12.77 4.13
C LEU A 11 5.98 -11.76 2.99
N THR A 12 5.34 -12.21 1.92
CA THR A 12 5.01 -11.38 0.75
C THR A 12 3.55 -11.60 0.37
N PHE A 13 2.92 -10.54 -0.10
CA PHE A 13 1.60 -10.62 -0.72
C PHE A 13 1.44 -9.54 -1.78
N SER A 14 0.74 -9.86 -2.85
CA SER A 14 0.34 -8.87 -3.86
C SER A 14 -1.01 -9.24 -4.46
N ASP A 15 -1.72 -8.22 -4.90
CA ASP A 15 -2.94 -8.36 -5.68
C ASP A 15 -3.03 -7.22 -6.69
N SER A 16 -3.88 -7.34 -7.68
CA SER A 16 -4.02 -6.35 -8.74
C SER A 16 -5.47 -6.16 -9.17
N ILE A 17 -5.74 -4.99 -9.73
CA ILE A 17 -7.03 -4.59 -10.29
C ILE A 17 -6.79 -3.75 -11.54
N VAL A 18 -7.76 -3.73 -12.45
CA VAL A 18 -7.77 -2.78 -13.57
C VAL A 18 -8.49 -1.51 -13.16
N VAL A 19 -7.81 -0.38 -13.33
CA VAL A 19 -8.31 0.96 -13.00
C VAL A 19 -8.57 1.71 -14.31
N ALA A 20 -9.74 2.33 -14.45
CA ALA A 20 -10.14 3.08 -15.64
C ALA A 20 -9.50 4.48 -15.67
N ALA A 21 -8.19 4.53 -15.71
CA ALA A 21 -7.37 5.73 -15.80
C ALA A 21 -6.00 5.37 -16.40
N SER A 22 -5.27 6.36 -16.91
CA SER A 22 -3.91 6.13 -17.43
C SER A 22 -2.93 5.77 -16.30
N PRO A 23 -1.80 5.10 -16.61
CA PRO A 23 -0.76 4.83 -15.61
C PRO A 23 -0.25 6.07 -14.88
N GLU A 24 -0.15 7.20 -15.57
CA GLU A 24 0.27 8.48 -14.99
C GLU A 24 -0.78 9.06 -14.04
N GLU A 25 -2.06 9.00 -14.41
CA GLU A 25 -3.16 9.45 -13.55
C GLU A 25 -3.27 8.58 -12.29
N VAL A 26 -3.10 7.27 -12.42
CA VAL A 26 -3.09 6.35 -11.27
C VAL A 26 -1.89 6.65 -10.37
N TYR A 27 -0.70 6.86 -10.96
CA TYR A 27 0.48 7.25 -10.19
C TYR A 27 0.26 8.57 -9.42
N ASP A 28 -0.24 9.59 -10.08
CA ASP A 28 -0.49 10.90 -9.46
C ASP A 28 -1.47 10.77 -8.28
N LEU A 29 -2.43 9.86 -8.36
CA LEU A 29 -3.36 9.55 -7.28
C LEU A 29 -2.67 8.84 -6.11
N VAL A 30 -2.04 7.69 -6.35
CA VAL A 30 -1.51 6.83 -5.27
C VAL A 30 -0.23 7.37 -4.64
N SER A 31 0.52 8.22 -5.34
CA SER A 31 1.73 8.86 -4.83
C SER A 31 1.45 10.13 -4.01
N ASP A 32 0.24 10.64 -4.05
CA ASP A 32 -0.20 11.68 -3.12
C ASP A 32 -0.58 11.05 -1.78
N VAL A 33 0.41 10.90 -0.90
CA VAL A 33 0.22 10.26 0.40
C VAL A 33 -0.80 10.98 1.29
N THR A 34 -1.05 12.26 1.06
CA THR A 34 -2.04 13.04 1.83
C THR A 34 -3.46 12.54 1.62
N ARG A 35 -3.69 11.78 0.55
CA ARG A 35 -4.97 11.17 0.21
C ARG A 35 -5.12 9.72 0.69
N THR A 36 -4.11 9.14 1.33
CA THR A 36 -4.11 7.72 1.75
C THR A 36 -5.34 7.34 2.57
N GLY A 37 -5.88 8.24 3.38
CA GLY A 37 -7.11 8.02 4.15
C GLY A 37 -8.35 7.73 3.30
N GLU A 38 -8.35 8.04 2.00
CA GLU A 38 -9.47 7.79 1.10
C GLU A 38 -9.58 6.32 0.69
N TRP A 39 -8.48 5.56 0.73
CA TRP A 39 -8.46 4.15 0.31
C TRP A 39 -7.91 3.18 1.35
N SER A 40 -7.14 3.63 2.31
CA SER A 40 -6.60 2.73 3.33
C SER A 40 -7.65 2.32 4.35
N PRO A 41 -7.71 1.02 4.71
CA PRO A 41 -8.62 0.57 5.78
C PRO A 41 -8.26 1.11 7.16
N VAL A 42 -7.01 1.49 7.40
CA VAL A 42 -6.51 1.87 8.73
C VAL A 42 -5.90 3.27 8.79
N CYS A 43 -5.32 3.80 7.70
CA CYS A 43 -4.75 5.13 7.69
C CYS A 43 -5.85 6.19 7.67
N ARG A 44 -5.87 7.09 8.66
CA ARG A 44 -6.85 8.18 8.77
C ARG A 44 -6.30 9.51 8.29
N ALA A 45 -5.01 9.74 8.46
CA ALA A 45 -4.32 10.93 8.00
C ALA A 45 -2.89 10.58 7.61
N CYS A 46 -2.38 11.25 6.60
CA CYS A 46 -1.01 11.06 6.16
C CYS A 46 -0.45 12.40 5.68
N TRP A 47 0.82 12.67 5.95
CA TRP A 47 1.47 13.93 5.59
C TRP A 47 2.95 13.73 5.28
N TRP A 48 3.48 14.58 4.41
CA TRP A 48 4.91 14.67 4.16
C TRP A 48 5.60 15.34 5.34
N ASP A 49 6.71 14.76 5.82
CA ASP A 49 7.43 15.29 6.98
C ASP A 49 8.25 16.56 6.64
N ASP A 50 8.89 16.55 5.45
CA ASP A 50 9.79 17.62 5.01
C ASP A 50 9.40 18.09 3.59
N GLY A 51 8.44 19.00 3.50
CA GLY A 51 8.08 19.62 2.22
C GLY A 51 7.23 18.70 1.35
N ASP A 52 7.56 18.65 0.08
CA ASP A 52 6.79 18.05 -0.98
C ASP A 52 7.42 16.77 -1.54
N GLY A 53 6.68 15.69 -1.46
CA GLY A 53 6.94 14.48 -2.24
C GLY A 53 6.11 14.53 -3.52
N PRO A 54 5.98 13.46 -4.33
CA PRO A 54 6.70 12.19 -4.19
C PRO A 54 8.08 12.21 -4.87
N ARG A 55 9.10 11.84 -4.13
CA ARG A 55 10.47 11.61 -4.64
C ARG A 55 11.20 10.59 -3.78
N VAL A 56 12.19 9.91 -4.34
CA VAL A 56 13.05 8.99 -3.59
C VAL A 56 13.73 9.75 -2.45
N GLY A 57 13.71 9.19 -1.24
CA GLY A 57 14.23 9.79 -0.03
C GLY A 57 13.25 10.66 0.74
N ALA A 58 12.13 11.07 0.14
CA ALA A 58 11.09 11.80 0.86
C ALA A 58 10.51 10.96 1.98
N ARG A 59 10.18 11.59 3.10
CA ARG A 59 9.60 10.94 4.28
C ARG A 59 8.20 11.42 4.53
N PHE A 60 7.36 10.51 5.00
CA PHE A 60 5.99 10.80 5.37
C PHE A 60 5.55 10.01 6.60
N THR A 61 4.58 10.55 7.30
CA THR A 61 4.01 9.93 8.49
C THR A 61 2.54 9.62 8.23
N GLY A 62 2.10 8.43 8.60
CA GLY A 62 0.71 8.01 8.58
C GLY A 62 0.19 7.80 9.99
N ARG A 63 -0.97 8.39 10.30
CA ARG A 63 -1.72 8.08 11.51
C ARG A 63 -2.76 7.02 11.20
N ASN A 64 -2.63 5.89 11.88
CA ASN A 64 -3.45 4.71 11.69
C ASN A 64 -4.36 4.50 12.89
N GLU A 65 -5.55 3.94 12.63
CA GLU A 65 -6.56 3.69 13.64
C GLU A 65 -7.30 2.37 13.35
N THR A 66 -7.43 1.58 14.39
CA THR A 66 -8.38 0.45 14.48
C THR A 66 -9.24 0.67 15.70
N PRO A 67 -10.35 -0.10 15.91
CA PRO A 67 -11.17 0.04 17.12
C PRO A 67 -10.38 -0.06 18.42
N ASP A 68 -9.25 -0.79 18.42
CA ASP A 68 -8.50 -1.10 19.63
C ASP A 68 -7.32 -0.15 19.88
N ARG A 69 -6.83 0.57 18.83
CA ARG A 69 -5.64 1.41 18.99
C ARG A 69 -5.49 2.46 17.89
N THR A 70 -4.70 3.48 18.22
CA THR A 70 -4.16 4.47 17.28
C THR A 70 -2.64 4.44 17.34
N TRP A 71 -1.96 4.50 16.17
CA TRP A 71 -0.50 4.55 16.10
C TRP A 71 -0.03 5.32 14.88
N GLU A 72 1.21 5.77 14.91
CA GLU A 72 1.85 6.41 13.75
C GLU A 72 2.91 5.51 13.14
N THR A 73 3.02 5.57 11.82
CA THR A 73 4.10 4.95 11.05
C THR A 73 4.89 6.03 10.34
N ARG A 74 6.21 5.90 10.36
CA ARG A 74 7.12 6.75 9.57
C ARG A 74 7.65 5.94 8.40
N SER A 75 7.60 6.54 7.22
CA SER A 75 7.93 5.88 5.97
C SER A 75 8.89 6.71 5.15
N GLN A 76 9.67 6.04 4.31
CA GLN A 76 10.57 6.67 3.35
C GLN A 76 10.32 6.12 1.96
N VAL A 77 10.17 7.01 0.98
CA VAL A 77 10.01 6.64 -0.42
C VAL A 77 11.31 6.06 -0.97
N VAL A 78 11.22 4.89 -1.58
CA VAL A 78 12.37 4.17 -2.18
C VAL A 78 12.26 4.03 -3.69
N ALA A 79 11.08 4.24 -4.28
CA ALA A 79 10.87 4.33 -5.72
C ALA A 79 9.77 5.34 -6.04
N ALA A 80 10.02 6.20 -7.02
CA ALA A 80 9.09 7.22 -7.49
C ALA A 80 9.31 7.42 -8.99
N ASP A 81 8.73 6.53 -9.80
CA ASP A 81 8.80 6.53 -11.25
C ASP A 81 7.39 6.70 -11.81
N ARG A 82 7.10 7.92 -12.30
CA ARG A 82 5.74 8.32 -12.70
C ARG A 82 5.19 7.42 -13.80
N GLY A 83 4.02 6.87 -13.54
CA GLY A 83 3.33 5.93 -14.43
C GLY A 83 3.84 4.49 -14.36
N ARG A 84 4.78 4.18 -13.46
CA ARG A 84 5.38 2.84 -13.33
C ARG A 84 5.37 2.29 -11.92
N GLN A 85 5.92 3.04 -10.95
CA GLN A 85 6.08 2.55 -9.59
C GLN A 85 6.12 3.68 -8.57
N PHE A 86 5.46 3.44 -7.44
CA PHE A 86 5.63 4.18 -6.21
C PHE A 86 5.83 3.20 -5.07
N ALA A 87 6.95 3.28 -4.35
CA ALA A 87 7.26 2.33 -3.28
C ALA A 87 7.89 3.04 -2.08
N TRP A 88 7.62 2.48 -0.91
CA TRP A 88 8.16 2.99 0.35
C TRP A 88 8.48 1.86 1.32
N VAL A 89 9.35 2.16 2.28
CA VAL A 89 9.62 1.30 3.43
C VAL A 89 9.12 1.96 4.71
N VAL A 90 8.56 1.16 5.60
CA VAL A 90 8.04 1.61 6.88
C VAL A 90 9.09 1.36 7.96
N GLY A 91 9.26 2.34 8.85
CA GLY A 91 10.27 2.32 9.89
C GLY A 91 11.68 2.28 9.29
N GLU A 92 12.60 1.63 9.98
CA GLU A 92 13.95 1.39 9.46
C GLU A 92 13.98 0.08 8.67
N SER A 93 13.30 0.06 7.51
CA SER A 93 13.21 -1.12 6.63
C SER A 93 12.51 -2.34 7.28
N LEU A 94 11.39 -2.11 7.96
CA LEU A 94 10.60 -3.20 8.57
C LEU A 94 9.76 -3.92 7.52
N VAL A 95 9.01 -3.17 6.73
CA VAL A 95 8.19 -3.68 5.63
C VAL A 95 8.32 -2.76 4.43
N ARG A 96 8.16 -3.33 3.24
CA ARG A 96 8.11 -2.60 1.98
C ARG A 96 6.73 -2.70 1.37
N TRP A 97 6.20 -1.57 0.95
CA TRP A 97 4.99 -1.44 0.16
C TRP A 97 5.30 -0.89 -1.21
N ALA A 98 4.57 -1.34 -2.21
CA ALA A 98 4.71 -0.78 -3.55
C ALA A 98 3.39 -0.80 -4.31
N PHE A 99 3.19 0.25 -5.11
CA PHE A 99 2.25 0.28 -6.22
C PHE A 99 3.01 0.18 -7.53
N ARG A 100 2.56 -0.69 -8.43
CA ARG A 100 3.06 -0.79 -9.80
C ARG A 100 1.92 -0.56 -10.78
N MET A 101 2.21 0.17 -11.84
CA MET A 101 1.26 0.50 -12.90
C MET A 101 1.77 -0.06 -14.21
N GLU A 102 0.88 -0.76 -14.92
CA GLU A 102 1.14 -1.27 -16.27
C GLU A 102 -0.07 -0.96 -17.16
N PRO A 103 0.14 -0.51 -18.40
CA PRO A 103 -0.95 -0.35 -19.34
C PRO A 103 -1.73 -1.66 -19.48
N ALA A 104 -3.06 -1.57 -19.49
CA ALA A 104 -3.93 -2.71 -19.66
C ALA A 104 -5.14 -2.31 -20.50
N GLU A 105 -5.85 -3.28 -21.07
CA GLU A 105 -7.14 -3.03 -21.68
C GLU A 105 -8.11 -2.46 -20.65
N GLY A 106 -8.72 -1.34 -20.97
CA GLY A 106 -9.61 -0.60 -20.07
C GLY A 106 -8.91 0.37 -19.11
N GLY A 107 -7.58 0.55 -19.22
CA GLY A 107 -6.83 1.53 -18.43
C GLY A 107 -5.49 1.05 -17.94
N THR A 108 -5.39 0.84 -16.64
CA THR A 108 -4.14 0.48 -15.96
C THR A 108 -4.34 -0.74 -15.07
N ARG A 109 -3.46 -1.71 -15.16
CA ARG A 109 -3.29 -2.74 -14.13
C ARG A 109 -2.51 -2.14 -12.99
N LEU A 110 -3.18 -1.95 -11.88
CA LEU A 110 -2.56 -1.50 -10.62
C LEU A 110 -2.32 -2.71 -9.74
N THR A 111 -1.07 -2.93 -9.35
CA THR A 111 -0.66 -3.97 -8.41
C THR A 111 -0.18 -3.31 -7.13
N GLU A 112 -0.76 -3.70 -5.99
CA GLU A 112 -0.21 -3.38 -4.68
C GLU A 112 0.51 -4.59 -4.12
N SER A 113 1.70 -4.39 -3.58
CA SER A 113 2.51 -5.43 -2.97
C SER A 113 3.01 -5.04 -1.59
N TRP A 114 3.19 -6.05 -0.75
CA TRP A 114 3.70 -5.95 0.61
C TRP A 114 4.75 -7.03 0.84
N GLU A 115 5.81 -6.67 1.54
CA GLU A 115 6.89 -7.57 1.92
C GLU A 115 7.38 -7.26 3.33
N PHE A 116 7.43 -8.28 4.18
CA PHE A 116 8.08 -8.20 5.47
C PHE A 116 9.58 -8.44 5.31
N LEU A 117 10.39 -7.42 5.59
CA LEU A 117 11.83 -7.46 5.31
C LEU A 117 12.59 -8.20 6.41
N PRO A 118 13.78 -8.79 6.09
CA PRO A 118 14.60 -9.48 7.10
C PRO A 118 14.95 -8.61 8.31
N ALA A 119 15.25 -7.32 8.09
CA ALA A 119 15.50 -6.37 9.18
C ALA A 119 14.28 -6.18 10.09
N GLY A 120 13.09 -6.24 9.52
CA GLY A 120 11.82 -6.18 10.26
C GLY A 120 11.61 -7.40 11.14
N LEU A 121 11.92 -8.58 10.64
CA LEU A 121 11.83 -9.82 11.42
C LEU A 121 12.78 -9.79 12.62
N ALA A 122 14.03 -9.38 12.42
CA ALA A 122 15.01 -9.23 13.49
C ALA A 122 14.51 -8.23 14.56
N ARG A 123 13.98 -7.09 14.13
CA ARG A 123 13.44 -6.06 15.01
C ARG A 123 12.22 -6.52 15.81
N PHE A 124 11.35 -7.31 15.18
CA PHE A 124 10.19 -7.89 15.85
C PHE A 124 10.62 -8.94 16.90
N ALA A 125 11.62 -9.76 16.59
CA ALA A 125 12.18 -10.71 17.53
C ALA A 125 12.75 -10.00 18.77
N GLU A 126 13.51 -8.91 18.60
CA GLU A 126 14.03 -8.11 19.70
C GLU A 126 12.92 -7.44 20.52
N ARG A 127 11.92 -6.88 19.85
CA ARG A 127 10.86 -6.09 20.50
C ARG A 127 9.83 -6.94 21.22
N TYR A 128 9.43 -8.05 20.61
CA TYR A 128 8.29 -8.86 21.05
C TYR A 128 8.68 -10.22 21.62
N GLY A 129 9.95 -10.65 21.49
CA GLY A 129 10.41 -11.94 22.02
C GLY A 129 9.54 -13.10 21.56
N ASP A 130 8.99 -13.86 22.51
CA ASP A 130 8.14 -15.03 22.23
C ASP A 130 6.82 -14.69 21.51
N ASP A 131 6.39 -13.43 21.52
CA ASP A 131 5.20 -12.94 20.83
C ASP A 131 5.47 -12.51 19.37
N ALA A 132 6.71 -12.51 18.93
CA ALA A 132 7.12 -12.01 17.62
C ALA A 132 6.43 -12.72 16.46
N GLU A 133 6.31 -14.04 16.51
CA GLU A 133 5.63 -14.83 15.47
C GLU A 133 4.16 -14.42 15.31
N ARG A 134 3.46 -14.22 16.41
CA ARG A 134 2.05 -13.75 16.39
C ARG A 134 1.96 -12.34 15.81
N GLN A 135 2.88 -11.45 16.18
CA GLN A 135 2.92 -10.08 15.64
C GLN A 135 3.18 -10.06 14.13
N VAL A 136 4.07 -10.93 13.62
CA VAL A 136 4.31 -11.09 12.18
C VAL A 136 3.07 -11.65 11.48
N ALA A 137 2.44 -12.68 12.05
CA ALA A 137 1.23 -13.27 11.49
C ALA A 137 0.07 -12.26 11.42
N ASP A 138 -0.10 -11.42 12.42
CA ASP A 138 -1.11 -10.36 12.44
C ASP A 138 -0.88 -9.32 11.34
N ARG A 139 0.37 -8.92 11.09
CA ARG A 139 0.73 -7.99 10.00
C ARG A 139 0.50 -8.62 8.62
N THR A 140 0.87 -9.90 8.49
CA THR A 140 0.65 -10.67 7.25
C THR A 140 -0.85 -10.74 6.94
N ARG A 141 -1.68 -11.11 7.91
CA ARG A 141 -3.13 -11.15 7.75
C ARG A 141 -3.71 -9.78 7.38
N ALA A 142 -3.26 -8.72 8.04
CA ALA A 142 -3.70 -7.35 7.74
C ALA A 142 -3.36 -6.94 6.29
N ALA A 143 -2.20 -7.34 5.75
CA ALA A 143 -1.85 -7.09 4.36
C ALA A 143 -2.75 -7.87 3.39
N HIS A 144 -3.01 -9.15 3.66
CA HIS A 144 -3.91 -9.99 2.84
C HIS A 144 -5.34 -9.45 2.79
N GLU A 145 -5.85 -8.91 3.88
CA GLU A 145 -7.19 -8.32 3.94
C GLU A 145 -7.22 -6.89 3.39
N GLY A 146 -6.18 -6.11 3.67
CA GLY A 146 -6.11 -4.69 3.35
C GLY A 146 -5.86 -4.39 1.88
N ILE A 147 -4.99 -5.14 1.21
CA ILE A 147 -4.62 -4.89 -0.18
C ILE A 147 -5.82 -4.97 -1.13
N PRO A 148 -6.66 -6.03 -1.12
CA PRO A 148 -7.84 -6.06 -1.98
C PRO A 148 -8.81 -4.90 -1.72
N ALA A 149 -9.01 -4.53 -0.46
CA ALA A 149 -9.89 -3.42 -0.07
C ALA A 149 -9.33 -2.07 -0.56
N THR A 150 -8.04 -1.84 -0.43
CA THR A 150 -7.34 -0.65 -0.92
C THR A 150 -7.46 -0.52 -2.43
N LEU A 151 -7.16 -1.58 -3.17
CA LEU A 151 -7.27 -1.60 -4.64
C LEU A 151 -8.68 -1.31 -5.11
N ALA A 152 -9.70 -1.90 -4.50
CA ALA A 152 -11.10 -1.65 -4.83
C ALA A 152 -11.49 -0.18 -4.59
N ALA A 153 -11.02 0.42 -3.50
CA ALA A 153 -11.27 1.82 -3.17
C ALA A 153 -10.60 2.77 -4.19
N ILE A 154 -9.33 2.52 -4.54
CA ILE A 154 -8.60 3.30 -5.56
C ILE A 154 -9.30 3.22 -6.91
N ALA A 155 -9.75 2.04 -7.32
CA ALA A 155 -10.46 1.86 -8.58
C ALA A 155 -11.77 2.68 -8.63
N ARG A 156 -12.51 2.73 -7.53
CA ARG A 156 -13.74 3.56 -7.43
C ARG A 156 -13.41 5.06 -7.52
N ILE A 157 -12.40 5.52 -6.81
CA ILE A 157 -11.99 6.93 -6.77
C ILE A 157 -11.53 7.37 -8.17
N ALA A 158 -10.67 6.60 -8.81
CA ALA A 158 -10.16 6.91 -10.14
C ALA A 158 -11.26 6.86 -11.22
N GLY A 159 -12.21 5.93 -11.11
CA GLY A 159 -13.35 5.82 -12.02
C GLY A 159 -14.42 6.89 -11.83
N SER A 160 -14.40 7.62 -10.70
CA SER A 160 -15.32 8.73 -10.38
C SER A 160 -14.74 10.11 -10.75
N GLY A 161 -13.66 10.17 -11.52
CA GLY A 161 -13.07 11.42 -12.01
C GLY A 161 -14.09 12.27 -12.77
N PRO A 162 -13.86 13.61 -12.95
CA PRO A 162 -14.83 14.55 -13.51
C PRO A 162 -15.36 14.05 -14.83
N GLY A 163 -16.67 13.90 -14.90
CA GLY A 163 -17.44 13.16 -15.91
C GLY A 163 -16.94 13.35 -17.34
N HIS A 164 -16.77 12.24 -18.00
CA HIS A 164 -16.88 12.20 -19.44
C HIS A 164 -18.29 12.73 -19.77
N PRO A 165 -18.42 13.85 -20.50
CA PRO A 165 -19.74 14.29 -20.93
C PRO A 165 -20.33 13.19 -21.80
N GLY A 166 -21.48 12.68 -21.36
CA GLY A 166 -22.22 11.67 -22.09
C GLY A 166 -22.34 12.06 -23.54
N GLN A 167 -21.96 11.15 -24.42
CA GLN A 167 -22.35 11.21 -25.82
C GLN A 167 -23.88 11.16 -25.84
N SER A 168 -24.48 12.31 -26.04
CA SER A 168 -25.89 12.40 -26.36
C SER A 168 -26.06 11.82 -27.76
N ASP A 169 -26.61 10.65 -27.85
CA ASP A 169 -27.25 10.19 -29.05
C ASP A 169 -28.41 11.13 -29.34
N VAL A 170 -28.29 11.90 -30.40
CA VAL A 170 -29.40 12.66 -31.00
C VAL A 170 -29.86 11.86 -32.20
N PRO A 171 -31.18 11.70 -32.38
CA PRO A 171 -31.81 10.85 -33.39
C PRO A 171 -31.57 11.29 -34.82
#